data_b8d2d17f8276233efc7c1a2285fb88fc
#
_entry.id   b8d2d17f8276233efc7c1a2285fb88fc
#
_cell.length_a   1.000
_cell.length_b   1.000
_cell.length_c   1.000
_cell.angle_alpha   90.00
_cell.angle_beta   90.00
_cell.angle_gamma   90.00
#
_symmetry.space_group_name_H-M   'P 1'
#
loop_
_entity.id
_entity.type
_entity.pdbx_description
1 polymer ?
#
loop_
_entity_poly.entity_id
_entity_poly.type
_entity_poly.pdbx_seq_one_letter_code
_entity_poly.pdbx_strand_id
1 'polypeptide(L)'
;MSGCVLIPGGLLFLAYRLHPAAGFILESCMCWQMLATKSLKTESMKVYERLQAEDIEGARKAVSMIVGRDTAALTEEGITKAAVETVAENTSDGVIAPLLYMMLAGGVGAYFYKAINTMDSMVGYKNEKYKNFGTCAAKLDDLVNYIPARLSAWFMVAAAAVEGHHWKDAIRIYRRDRRNHASRILLRQRLSWQGRLECSLREMHGILENYMKSRQSEMTNER
;
A
#
# COMPACT_ATOMS: atom_id res chain seq x y z
N MET A 1 -21.87 0.47 3.88
CA MET A 1 -20.87 0.57 4.95
C MET A 1 -21.28 -0.17 6.21
N SER A 2 -22.46 0.10 6.77
CA SER A 2 -22.92 -0.59 8.00
C SER A 2 -22.92 -2.12 7.90
N GLY A 3 -23.35 -2.69 6.77
CA GLY A 3 -23.33 -4.14 6.55
C GLY A 3 -21.95 -4.79 6.62
N CYS A 4 -20.91 -4.11 6.11
CA CYS A 4 -19.53 -4.62 6.12
C CYS A 4 -18.93 -4.69 7.54
N VAL A 5 -19.54 -4.06 8.51
CA VAL A 5 -19.12 -4.08 9.92
C VAL A 5 -20.08 -4.91 10.76
N LEU A 6 -21.38 -4.75 10.55
CA LEU A 6 -22.41 -5.45 11.32
C LEU A 6 -22.45 -6.96 11.06
N ILE A 7 -22.25 -7.40 9.81
CA ILE A 7 -22.25 -8.83 9.47
C ILE A 7 -21.05 -9.54 10.11
N PRO A 8 -19.79 -9.11 9.88
CA PRO A 8 -18.63 -9.71 10.54
C PRO A 8 -18.72 -9.63 12.07
N GLY A 9 -19.15 -8.48 12.61
CA GLY A 9 -19.32 -8.31 14.05
C GLY A 9 -20.39 -9.23 14.65
N GLY A 10 -21.51 -9.40 13.96
CA GLY A 10 -22.57 -10.31 14.38
C GLY A 10 -22.16 -11.78 14.33
N LEU A 11 -21.42 -12.16 13.27
CA LEU A 11 -20.86 -13.51 13.14
C LEU A 11 -19.85 -13.83 14.25
N LEU A 12 -18.95 -12.89 14.55
CA LEU A 12 -18.00 -13.03 15.66
C LEU A 12 -18.71 -13.11 17.01
N PHE A 13 -19.65 -12.22 17.26
CA PHE A 13 -20.45 -12.26 18.49
C PHE A 13 -21.14 -13.62 18.66
N LEU A 14 -21.77 -14.14 17.61
CA LEU A 14 -22.43 -15.44 17.65
C LEU A 14 -21.41 -16.57 17.90
N ALA A 15 -20.27 -16.56 17.20
CA ALA A 15 -19.23 -17.56 17.34
C ALA A 15 -18.66 -17.61 18.78
N TYR A 16 -18.38 -16.44 19.38
CA TYR A 16 -17.92 -16.37 20.76
C TYR A 16 -19.00 -16.79 21.77
N ARG A 17 -20.27 -16.56 21.46
CA ARG A 17 -21.41 -17.01 22.29
C ARG A 17 -21.59 -18.53 22.24
N LEU A 18 -21.28 -19.18 21.11
CA LEU A 18 -21.36 -20.62 20.96
C LEU A 18 -20.18 -21.31 21.64
N HIS A 19 -18.96 -20.90 21.33
CA HIS A 19 -17.74 -21.44 21.95
C HIS A 19 -16.56 -20.48 21.77
N PRO A 20 -15.78 -20.18 22.84
CA PRO A 20 -14.64 -19.25 22.74
C PRO A 20 -13.62 -19.64 21.69
N ALA A 21 -13.31 -20.93 21.52
CA ALA A 21 -12.38 -21.41 20.52
C ALA A 21 -12.90 -21.19 19.07
N ALA A 22 -14.21 -21.33 18.85
CA ALA A 22 -14.83 -21.05 17.55
C ALA A 22 -14.74 -19.56 17.19
N GLY A 23 -14.98 -18.69 18.15
CA GLY A 23 -14.79 -17.26 18.02
C GLY A 23 -13.35 -16.89 17.65
N PHE A 24 -12.38 -17.42 18.39
CA PHE A 24 -10.95 -17.20 18.16
C PHE A 24 -10.49 -17.68 16.78
N ILE A 25 -10.90 -18.87 16.35
CA ILE A 25 -10.56 -19.41 15.02
C ILE A 25 -11.16 -18.52 13.91
N LEU A 26 -12.44 -18.17 14.03
CA LEU A 26 -13.10 -17.31 13.05
C LEU A 26 -12.43 -15.95 12.96
N GLU A 27 -12.13 -15.31 14.09
CA GLU A 27 -11.45 -14.01 14.11
C GLU A 27 -10.03 -14.09 13.52
N SER A 28 -9.29 -15.16 13.83
CA SER A 28 -7.96 -15.41 13.24
C SER A 28 -8.02 -15.54 11.71
N CYS A 29 -9.01 -16.28 11.20
CA CYS A 29 -9.24 -16.40 9.76
C CYS A 29 -9.60 -15.05 9.11
N MET A 30 -10.46 -14.27 9.77
CA MET A 30 -10.85 -12.94 9.31
C MET A 30 -9.65 -12.00 9.26
N CYS A 31 -8.82 -11.97 10.30
CA CYS A 31 -7.59 -11.18 10.35
C CYS A 31 -6.60 -11.59 9.25
N TRP A 32 -6.42 -12.88 9.05
CA TRP A 32 -5.53 -13.39 8.00
C TRP A 32 -5.95 -12.96 6.60
N GLN A 33 -7.24 -12.95 6.29
CA GLN A 33 -7.77 -12.51 5.00
C GLN A 33 -7.56 -11.02 4.71
N MET A 34 -7.43 -10.19 5.76
CA MET A 34 -7.27 -8.73 5.60
C MET A 34 -5.84 -8.33 5.24
N LEU A 35 -4.85 -9.21 5.44
CA LEU A 35 -3.45 -8.92 5.18
C LEU A 35 -3.04 -9.32 3.75
N ALA A 36 -2.63 -8.35 2.96
CA ALA A 36 -2.22 -8.54 1.57
C ALA A 36 -0.72 -8.82 1.37
N THR A 37 0.04 -9.09 2.44
CA THR A 37 1.51 -9.16 2.43
C THR A 37 2.07 -10.15 1.42
N LYS A 38 1.53 -11.38 1.40
CA LYS A 38 1.99 -12.45 0.49
C LYS A 38 1.67 -12.10 -0.97
N SER A 39 0.46 -11.64 -1.23
CA SER A 39 0.03 -11.26 -2.58
C SER A 39 0.88 -10.11 -3.12
N LEU A 40 1.09 -9.06 -2.31
CA LEU A 40 1.93 -7.92 -2.68
C LEU A 40 3.34 -8.35 -3.05
N LYS A 41 3.99 -9.17 -2.22
CA LYS A 41 5.33 -9.72 -2.51
C LYS A 41 5.34 -10.53 -3.80
N THR A 42 4.39 -11.45 -3.98
CA THR A 42 4.35 -12.33 -5.15
C THR A 42 4.18 -11.55 -6.44
N GLU A 43 3.25 -10.60 -6.46
CA GLU A 43 2.97 -9.83 -7.67
C GLU A 43 4.09 -8.83 -8.01
N SER A 44 4.70 -8.18 -7.00
CA SER A 44 5.83 -7.28 -7.24
C SER A 44 7.08 -8.04 -7.72
N MET A 45 7.33 -9.26 -7.22
CA MET A 45 8.45 -10.08 -7.68
C MET A 45 8.30 -10.53 -9.13
N LYS A 46 7.09 -10.77 -9.63
CA LYS A 46 6.86 -11.06 -11.06
C LYS A 46 7.31 -9.91 -11.97
N VAL A 47 7.07 -8.66 -11.55
CA VAL A 47 7.54 -7.49 -12.31
C VAL A 47 9.07 -7.47 -12.35
N TYR A 48 9.71 -7.70 -11.21
CA TYR A 48 11.16 -7.75 -11.08
C TYR A 48 11.78 -8.85 -11.97
N GLU A 49 11.25 -10.08 -11.91
CA GLU A 49 11.73 -11.22 -12.72
C GLU A 49 11.65 -10.93 -14.24
N ARG A 50 10.56 -10.28 -14.68
CA ARG A 50 10.39 -9.90 -16.08
C ARG A 50 11.37 -8.80 -16.51
N LEU A 51 11.61 -7.81 -15.65
CA LEU A 51 12.60 -6.76 -15.92
C LEU A 51 14.03 -7.34 -15.99
N GLN A 52 14.38 -8.27 -15.09
CA GLN A 52 15.68 -8.96 -15.15
C GLN A 52 15.89 -9.81 -16.42
N ALA A 53 14.80 -10.34 -16.95
CA ALA A 53 14.82 -11.10 -18.21
C ALA A 53 14.78 -10.20 -19.46
N GLU A 54 14.85 -8.87 -19.30
CA GLU A 54 14.71 -7.86 -20.37
C GLU A 54 13.38 -7.97 -21.15
N ASP A 55 12.39 -8.68 -20.58
CA ASP A 55 11.04 -8.85 -21.15
C ASP A 55 10.15 -7.66 -20.78
N ILE A 56 10.30 -6.57 -21.51
CA ILE A 56 9.56 -5.32 -21.25
C ILE A 56 8.04 -5.51 -21.42
N GLU A 57 7.61 -6.30 -22.42
CA GLU A 57 6.18 -6.57 -22.63
C GLU A 57 5.59 -7.40 -21.50
N GLY A 58 6.30 -8.45 -21.05
CA GLY A 58 5.91 -9.22 -19.88
C GLY A 58 5.91 -8.38 -18.60
N ALA A 59 6.85 -7.45 -18.43
CA ALA A 59 6.91 -6.53 -17.31
C ALA A 59 5.74 -5.52 -17.31
N ARG A 60 5.36 -4.97 -18.48
CA ARG A 60 4.16 -4.13 -18.63
C ARG A 60 2.89 -4.88 -18.23
N LYS A 61 2.77 -6.13 -18.66
CA LYS A 61 1.64 -6.98 -18.30
C LYS A 61 1.64 -7.32 -16.81
N ALA A 62 2.78 -7.62 -16.22
CA ALA A 62 2.89 -7.90 -14.80
C ALA A 62 2.52 -6.66 -13.96
N VAL A 63 3.05 -5.48 -14.29
CA VAL A 63 2.74 -4.25 -13.56
C VAL A 63 1.29 -3.82 -13.72
N SER A 64 0.64 -4.08 -14.86
CA SER A 64 -0.78 -3.78 -15.07
C SER A 64 -1.72 -4.54 -14.13
N MET A 65 -1.27 -5.66 -13.57
CA MET A 65 -2.04 -6.44 -12.60
C MET A 65 -2.08 -5.81 -11.20
N ILE A 66 -1.15 -4.92 -10.90
CA ILE A 66 -1.01 -4.29 -9.58
C ILE A 66 -1.27 -2.78 -9.59
N VAL A 67 -1.30 -2.17 -10.77
CA VAL A 67 -1.46 -0.71 -10.96
C VAL A 67 -2.80 -0.43 -11.63
N GLY A 68 -3.56 0.51 -11.09
CA GLY A 68 -4.88 0.90 -11.62
C GLY A 68 -4.86 1.90 -12.79
N ARG A 69 -3.73 2.02 -13.51
CA ARG A 69 -3.57 2.93 -14.65
C ARG A 69 -3.09 2.21 -15.90
N ASP A 70 -3.21 2.85 -17.06
CA ASP A 70 -2.66 2.31 -18.30
C ASP A 70 -1.13 2.17 -18.22
N THR A 71 -0.64 0.99 -18.58
CA THR A 71 0.78 0.62 -18.51
C THR A 71 1.38 0.33 -19.88
N ALA A 72 0.58 0.35 -20.96
CA ALA A 72 0.98 -0.07 -22.30
C ALA A 72 2.16 0.74 -22.90
N ALA A 73 2.25 2.03 -22.53
CA ALA A 73 3.28 2.94 -23.03
C ALA A 73 4.45 3.16 -22.04
N LEU A 74 4.50 2.43 -20.91
CA LEU A 74 5.55 2.64 -19.92
C LEU A 74 6.91 2.16 -20.41
N THR A 75 7.93 2.97 -20.19
CA THR A 75 9.34 2.59 -20.33
C THR A 75 9.74 1.67 -19.16
N GLU A 76 10.90 1.03 -19.22
CA GLU A 76 11.46 0.23 -18.13
C GLU A 76 11.52 1.02 -16.81
N GLU A 77 12.02 2.26 -16.85
CA GLU A 77 12.02 3.17 -15.69
C GLU A 77 10.60 3.45 -15.19
N GLY A 78 9.66 3.66 -16.10
CA GLY A 78 8.24 3.89 -15.78
C GLY A 78 7.59 2.68 -15.11
N ILE A 79 7.91 1.46 -15.55
CA ILE A 79 7.43 0.21 -14.96
C ILE A 79 7.96 0.05 -13.55
N THR A 80 9.29 0.20 -13.38
CA THR A 80 9.96 0.10 -12.08
C THR A 80 9.38 1.09 -11.08
N LYS A 81 9.22 2.34 -11.49
CA LYS A 81 8.63 3.39 -10.68
C LYS A 81 7.19 3.07 -10.28
N ALA A 82 6.37 2.63 -11.23
CA ALA A 82 4.98 2.25 -10.94
C ALA A 82 4.90 1.08 -9.96
N ALA A 83 5.76 0.08 -10.09
CA ALA A 83 5.82 -1.06 -9.18
C ALA A 83 6.21 -0.63 -7.76
N VAL A 84 7.27 0.17 -7.61
CA VAL A 84 7.73 0.67 -6.29
C VAL A 84 6.66 1.54 -5.61
N GLU A 85 6.03 2.44 -6.37
CA GLU A 85 4.94 3.29 -5.89
C GLU A 85 3.78 2.45 -5.34
N THR A 86 3.37 1.45 -6.10
CA THR A 86 2.28 0.53 -5.71
C THR A 86 2.64 -0.31 -4.49
N VAL A 87 3.88 -0.79 -4.39
CA VAL A 87 4.36 -1.53 -3.22
C VAL A 87 4.36 -0.64 -1.97
N ALA A 88 4.83 0.60 -2.08
CA ALA A 88 4.83 1.53 -0.96
C ALA A 88 3.40 1.88 -0.49
N GLU A 89 2.48 2.17 -1.42
CA GLU A 89 1.07 2.42 -1.14
C GLU A 89 0.40 1.21 -0.48
N ASN A 90 0.52 0.03 -1.09
CA ASN A 90 -0.11 -1.18 -0.57
C ASN A 90 0.54 -1.69 0.73
N THR A 91 1.79 -1.36 1.03
CA THR A 91 2.39 -1.61 2.34
C THR A 91 1.66 -0.80 3.41
N SER A 92 1.32 0.46 3.14
CA SER A 92 0.49 1.25 4.04
C SER A 92 -0.92 0.70 4.15
N ASP A 93 -1.63 0.55 3.02
CA ASP A 93 -3.07 0.34 2.97
C ASP A 93 -3.48 -1.14 3.04
N GLY A 94 -2.57 -2.04 2.67
CA GLY A 94 -2.79 -3.49 2.68
C GLY A 94 -2.14 -4.24 3.84
N VAL A 95 -1.25 -3.58 4.61
CA VAL A 95 -0.55 -4.22 5.73
C VAL A 95 -0.63 -3.39 7.01
N ILE A 96 -0.04 -2.20 7.02
CA ILE A 96 0.11 -1.41 8.25
C ILE A 96 -1.23 -0.91 8.78
N ALA A 97 -2.08 -0.37 7.93
CA ALA A 97 -3.37 0.14 8.34
C ALA A 97 -4.31 -0.98 8.82
N PRO A 98 -4.50 -2.10 8.10
CA PRO A 98 -5.26 -3.23 8.63
C PRO A 98 -4.73 -3.73 9.98
N LEU A 99 -3.41 -3.88 10.14
CA LEU A 99 -2.80 -4.30 11.42
C LEU A 99 -3.11 -3.33 12.54
N LEU A 100 -3.00 -2.03 12.32
CA LEU A 100 -3.35 -1.03 13.33
C LEU A 100 -4.80 -1.13 13.77
N TYR A 101 -5.72 -1.26 12.82
CA TYR A 101 -7.15 -1.41 13.12
C TYR A 101 -7.49 -2.75 13.77
N MET A 102 -6.76 -3.83 13.45
CA MET A 102 -6.82 -5.10 14.18
C MET A 102 -6.40 -4.95 15.64
N MET A 103 -5.32 -4.22 15.90
CA MET A 103 -4.85 -3.98 17.27
C MET A 103 -5.85 -3.15 18.10
N LEU A 104 -6.61 -2.26 17.46
CA LEU A 104 -7.58 -1.40 18.14
C LEU A 104 -8.94 -2.08 18.38
N ALA A 105 -9.42 -2.88 17.44
CA ALA A 105 -10.79 -3.40 17.46
C ALA A 105 -10.91 -4.83 16.85
N GLY A 106 -9.85 -5.61 16.90
CA GLY A 106 -9.85 -6.99 16.40
C GLY A 106 -10.18 -7.11 14.92
N GLY A 107 -10.70 -8.25 14.53
CA GLY A 107 -11.11 -8.52 13.14
C GLY A 107 -12.14 -7.52 12.61
N VAL A 108 -13.06 -7.04 13.46
CA VAL A 108 -14.09 -6.06 13.07
C VAL A 108 -13.46 -4.73 12.67
N GLY A 109 -12.41 -4.30 13.38
CA GLY A 109 -11.67 -3.08 13.05
C GLY A 109 -11.00 -3.16 11.69
N ALA A 110 -10.42 -4.32 11.35
CA ALA A 110 -9.84 -4.54 10.04
C ALA A 110 -10.88 -4.48 8.92
N TYR A 111 -12.05 -5.09 9.11
CA TYR A 111 -13.15 -5.01 8.15
C TYR A 111 -13.69 -3.59 7.98
N PHE A 112 -13.78 -2.83 9.08
CA PHE A 112 -14.16 -1.42 9.04
C PHE A 112 -13.20 -0.62 8.15
N TYR A 113 -11.89 -0.73 8.42
CA TYR A 113 -10.87 -0.07 7.60
C TYR A 113 -10.95 -0.51 6.13
N LYS A 114 -10.98 -1.82 5.89
CA LYS A 114 -11.00 -2.37 4.53
C LYS A 114 -12.23 -1.94 3.74
N ALA A 115 -13.39 -1.82 4.38
CA ALA A 115 -14.60 -1.32 3.75
C ALA A 115 -14.46 0.13 3.27
N ILE A 116 -13.79 0.99 4.07
CA ILE A 116 -13.53 2.39 3.69
C ILE A 116 -12.55 2.45 2.52
N ASN A 117 -11.42 1.77 2.64
CA ASN A 117 -10.38 1.74 1.61
C ASN A 117 -10.91 1.17 0.28
N THR A 118 -11.70 0.09 0.31
CA THR A 118 -12.34 -0.46 -0.90
C THR A 118 -13.36 0.51 -1.49
N MET A 119 -14.12 1.20 -0.65
CA MET A 119 -15.11 2.17 -1.12
C MET A 119 -14.43 3.35 -1.81
N ASP A 120 -13.32 3.86 -1.28
CA ASP A 120 -12.52 4.88 -1.97
C ASP A 120 -11.96 4.37 -3.30
N SER A 121 -11.40 3.18 -3.33
CA SER A 121 -10.85 2.57 -4.54
C SER A 121 -11.89 2.34 -5.64
N MET A 122 -13.15 2.04 -5.29
CA MET A 122 -14.22 1.76 -6.25
C MET A 122 -14.95 3.03 -6.73
N VAL A 123 -15.19 4.00 -5.85
CA VAL A 123 -16.05 5.17 -6.15
C VAL A 123 -15.36 6.50 -5.95
N GLY A 124 -14.14 6.53 -5.42
CA GLY A 124 -13.33 7.73 -5.26
C GLY A 124 -12.85 8.35 -6.58
N TYR A 125 -12.97 7.62 -7.70
CA TYR A 125 -12.75 8.17 -9.03
C TYR A 125 -13.82 9.21 -9.37
N LYS A 126 -13.39 10.37 -9.90
CA LYS A 126 -14.25 11.49 -10.31
C LYS A 126 -15.06 11.14 -11.56
N ASN A 127 -16.06 10.29 -11.42
CA ASN A 127 -17.12 10.19 -12.40
C ASN A 127 -18.23 11.20 -12.04
N GLU A 128 -18.77 11.91 -12.99
CA GLU A 128 -19.85 12.91 -12.75
C GLU A 128 -21.03 12.28 -12.00
N LYS A 129 -21.29 11.00 -12.22
CA LYS A 129 -22.35 10.21 -11.58
C LYS A 129 -22.16 10.02 -10.06
N TYR A 130 -20.91 9.99 -9.55
CA TYR A 130 -20.60 9.71 -8.15
C TYR A 130 -19.84 10.84 -7.44
N LYS A 131 -19.84 12.05 -8.01
CA LYS A 131 -19.01 13.18 -7.54
C LYS A 131 -19.13 13.48 -6.05
N ASN A 132 -20.35 13.49 -5.51
CA ASN A 132 -20.58 13.81 -4.08
C ASN A 132 -20.27 12.62 -3.19
N PHE A 133 -20.65 11.41 -3.60
CA PHE A 133 -20.45 10.18 -2.83
C PHE A 133 -18.96 9.78 -2.81
N GLY A 134 -18.29 9.83 -3.97
CA GLY A 134 -16.85 9.59 -4.07
C GLY A 134 -16.01 10.56 -3.26
N THR A 135 -16.43 11.83 -3.19
CA THR A 135 -15.75 12.82 -2.34
C THR A 135 -15.86 12.47 -0.85
N CYS A 136 -16.99 11.95 -0.40
CA CYS A 136 -17.17 11.52 1.00
C CYS A 136 -16.31 10.29 1.30
N ALA A 137 -16.26 9.30 0.39
CA ALA A 137 -15.44 8.11 0.53
C ALA A 137 -13.95 8.47 0.61
N ALA A 138 -13.46 9.33 -0.30
CA ALA A 138 -12.08 9.79 -0.30
C ALA A 138 -11.69 10.53 0.99
N LYS A 139 -12.56 11.42 1.49
CA LYS A 139 -12.31 12.13 2.76
C LYS A 139 -12.26 11.21 3.96
N LEU A 140 -13.11 10.18 3.97
CA LEU A 140 -13.13 9.21 5.04
C LEU A 140 -11.89 8.32 4.99
N ASP A 141 -11.46 7.92 3.80
CA ASP A 141 -10.20 7.17 3.60
C ASP A 141 -8.99 8.00 4.05
N ASP A 142 -8.90 9.27 3.65
CA ASP A 142 -7.86 10.19 4.11
C ASP A 142 -7.81 10.31 5.66
N LEU A 143 -8.96 10.31 6.31
CA LEU A 143 -9.06 10.40 7.77
C LEU A 143 -8.55 9.12 8.44
N VAL A 144 -9.01 7.95 7.99
CA VAL A 144 -8.61 6.66 8.59
C VAL A 144 -7.16 6.29 8.25
N ASN A 145 -6.62 6.75 7.13
CA ASN A 145 -5.23 6.57 6.73
C ASN A 145 -4.27 7.59 7.32
N TYR A 146 -4.75 8.64 8.00
CA TYR A 146 -3.90 9.71 8.52
C TYR A 146 -2.78 9.22 9.46
N ILE A 147 -3.10 8.33 10.39
CA ILE A 147 -2.13 7.73 11.34
C ILE A 147 -1.36 6.58 10.67
N PRO A 148 -2.01 5.59 10.03
CA PRO A 148 -1.32 4.47 9.38
C PRO A 148 -0.25 4.89 8.38
N ALA A 149 -0.53 5.86 7.52
CA ALA A 149 0.42 6.35 6.52
C ALA A 149 1.70 6.94 7.15
N ARG A 150 1.59 7.59 8.31
CA ARG A 150 2.76 8.10 9.04
C ARG A 150 3.57 6.99 9.68
N LEU A 151 2.89 6.03 10.30
CA LEU A 151 3.54 4.85 10.89
C LEU A 151 4.24 4.03 9.80
N SER A 152 3.60 3.83 8.65
CA SER A 152 4.18 3.16 7.50
C SER A 152 5.48 3.82 7.04
N ALA A 153 5.49 5.15 6.89
CA ALA A 153 6.70 5.89 6.52
C ALA A 153 7.83 5.70 7.56
N TRP A 154 7.52 5.72 8.85
CA TRP A 154 8.52 5.48 9.90
C TRP A 154 9.04 4.05 9.89
N PHE A 155 8.19 3.06 9.65
CA PHE A 155 8.63 1.66 9.53
C PHE A 155 9.50 1.45 8.31
N MET A 156 9.22 2.10 7.17
CA MET A 156 10.09 2.05 5.99
C MET A 156 11.46 2.67 6.26
N VAL A 157 11.52 3.81 6.95
CA VAL A 157 12.80 4.44 7.35
C VAL A 157 13.57 3.53 8.33
N ALA A 158 12.88 2.91 9.28
CA ALA A 158 13.50 1.99 10.23
C ALA A 158 14.04 0.73 9.52
N ALA A 159 13.30 0.17 8.57
CA ALA A 159 13.75 -0.95 7.75
C ALA A 159 15.01 -0.61 6.96
N ALA A 160 15.04 0.55 6.29
CA ALA A 160 16.22 1.02 5.58
C ALA A 160 17.44 1.19 6.51
N ALA A 161 17.22 1.61 7.75
CA ALA A 161 18.29 1.75 8.74
C ALA A 161 18.85 0.38 9.18
N VAL A 162 17.98 -0.62 9.37
CA VAL A 162 18.37 -1.98 9.77
C VAL A 162 19.15 -2.67 8.64
N GLU A 163 18.78 -2.44 7.39
CA GLU A 163 19.45 -3.00 6.23
C GLU A 163 20.76 -2.27 5.85
N GLY A 164 21.16 -1.27 6.62
CA GLY A 164 22.42 -0.55 6.42
C GLY A 164 22.39 0.47 5.28
N HIS A 165 21.22 0.80 4.76
CA HIS A 165 21.06 1.78 3.69
C HIS A 165 21.08 3.22 4.20
N HIS A 166 21.13 4.19 3.27
CA HIS A 166 21.22 5.64 3.56
C HIS A 166 19.97 6.18 4.27
N TRP A 167 19.68 5.65 5.48
CA TRP A 167 18.53 6.04 6.31
C TRP A 167 18.46 7.56 6.59
N LYS A 168 19.62 8.25 6.60
CA LYS A 168 19.71 9.71 6.77
C LYS A 168 19.07 10.44 5.58
N ASP A 169 19.24 9.93 4.38
CA ASP A 169 18.62 10.49 3.18
C ASP A 169 17.14 10.19 3.15
N ALA A 170 16.72 8.99 3.53
CA ALA A 170 15.30 8.64 3.71
C ALA A 170 14.60 9.58 4.72
N ILE A 171 15.24 9.90 5.86
CA ILE A 171 14.70 10.88 6.82
C ILE A 171 14.68 12.30 6.24
N ARG A 172 15.69 12.69 5.47
CA ARG A 172 15.73 14.01 4.82
C ARG A 172 14.56 14.17 3.84
N ILE A 173 14.34 13.15 2.99
CA ILE A 173 13.23 13.11 2.03
C ILE A 173 11.90 13.16 2.78
N TYR A 174 11.70 12.30 3.79
CA TYR A 174 10.49 12.29 4.59
C TYR A 174 10.19 13.64 5.25
N ARG A 175 11.23 14.32 5.81
CA ARG A 175 11.06 15.63 6.44
C ARG A 175 10.74 16.73 5.43
N ARG A 176 11.33 16.67 4.23
CA ARG A 176 11.07 17.61 3.14
C ARG A 176 9.62 17.49 2.68
N ASP A 177 9.17 16.25 2.43
CA ASP A 177 7.90 16.00 1.78
C ASP A 177 6.72 15.97 2.76
N ARG A 178 6.97 15.65 4.05
CA ARG A 178 5.97 15.67 5.11
C ARG A 178 5.19 16.99 5.21
N ARG A 179 5.83 18.12 4.95
CA ARG A 179 5.19 19.45 4.99
C ARG A 179 4.34 19.73 3.76
N ASN A 180 4.66 19.10 2.66
CA ASN A 180 3.88 19.18 1.44
C ASN A 180 2.60 18.34 1.52
N HIS A 181 2.55 17.32 2.38
CA HIS A 181 1.37 16.50 2.66
C HIS A 181 0.40 17.11 3.68
N ALA A 182 0.84 18.04 4.52
CA ALA A 182 0.02 18.66 5.58
C ALA A 182 -0.89 19.79 5.10
N SER A 183 -0.85 20.18 3.84
CA SER A 183 -1.61 21.30 3.32
C SER A 183 -2.89 20.88 2.64
N ARG A 184 -3.94 20.89 3.41
CA ARG A 184 -5.31 21.33 3.06
C ARG A 184 -5.89 20.89 1.73
N ILE A 185 -6.94 20.08 1.84
CA ILE A 185 -8.10 20.03 0.93
C ILE A 185 -7.82 19.34 -0.41
N LEU A 186 -7.78 18.09 -0.42
CA LEU A 186 -8.80 17.08 -0.60
C LEU A 186 -9.33 16.86 -2.03
N LEU A 187 -9.19 17.68 -3.01
CA LEU A 187 -9.77 17.40 -4.33
C LEU A 187 -8.87 17.75 -5.51
N ARG A 188 -7.91 18.61 -5.31
CA ARG A 188 -6.96 19.02 -6.38
C ARG A 188 -5.68 18.17 -6.41
N GLN A 189 -5.46 17.33 -5.42
CA GLN A 189 -4.15 16.72 -5.16
C GLN A 189 -3.95 15.31 -5.74
N ARG A 190 -4.98 14.54 -6.10
CA ARG A 190 -4.73 13.25 -6.78
C ARG A 190 -3.93 13.42 -8.08
N LEU A 191 -4.12 14.51 -8.81
CA LEU A 191 -3.30 14.83 -10.00
C LEU A 191 -1.94 15.46 -9.67
N SER A 192 -1.82 16.15 -8.54
CA SER A 192 -0.57 16.75 -8.04
C SER A 192 0.29 15.75 -7.25
N TRP A 193 -0.30 14.70 -6.69
CA TRP A 193 0.41 13.59 -6.04
C TRP A 193 1.27 12.83 -7.04
N GLN A 194 0.77 12.53 -8.21
CA GLN A 194 1.54 11.85 -9.25
C GLN A 194 2.84 12.58 -9.60
N GLY A 195 2.82 13.90 -9.74
CA GLY A 195 4.01 14.69 -10.09
C GLY A 195 5.00 14.90 -8.95
N ARG A 196 4.57 14.87 -7.67
CA ARG A 196 5.45 15.11 -6.51
C ARG A 196 5.98 13.83 -5.85
N LEU A 197 5.19 12.78 -5.83
CA LEU A 197 5.70 11.43 -5.58
C LEU A 197 6.79 11.07 -6.60
N GLU A 198 6.64 11.53 -7.82
CA GLU A 198 7.62 11.35 -8.88
C GLU A 198 9.03 11.83 -8.53
N CYS A 199 9.18 12.94 -7.85
CA CYS A 199 10.50 13.45 -7.46
C CYS A 199 11.06 12.68 -6.25
N SER A 200 10.22 12.38 -5.26
CA SER A 200 10.61 11.63 -4.05
C SER A 200 10.89 10.16 -4.35
N LEU A 201 10.14 9.57 -5.28
CA LEU A 201 10.34 8.19 -5.72
C LEU A 201 11.54 8.05 -6.66
N ARG A 202 11.90 9.08 -7.42
CA ARG A 202 13.13 9.06 -8.23
C ARG A 202 14.37 8.96 -7.34
N GLU A 203 14.37 9.62 -6.17
CA GLU A 203 15.45 9.51 -5.18
C GLU A 203 15.38 8.15 -4.44
N MET A 204 14.19 7.66 -4.08
CA MET A 204 14.01 6.31 -3.51
C MET A 204 14.31 5.20 -4.53
N HIS A 205 14.02 5.42 -5.81
CA HIS A 205 14.42 4.54 -6.91
C HIS A 205 15.96 4.44 -7.01
N GLY A 206 16.68 5.54 -6.89
CA GLY A 206 18.14 5.51 -6.85
C GLY A 206 18.69 4.73 -5.65
N ILE A 207 18.02 4.80 -4.50
CA ILE A 207 18.36 4.00 -3.32
C ILE A 207 18.06 2.51 -3.55
N LEU A 208 16.91 2.18 -4.11
CA LEU A 208 16.53 0.79 -4.47
C LEU A 208 17.38 0.22 -5.61
N GLU A 209 17.72 1.02 -6.60
CA GLU A 209 18.60 0.63 -7.72
C GLU A 209 20.03 0.32 -7.22
N ASN A 210 20.55 1.13 -6.31
CA ASN A 210 21.82 0.86 -5.67
C ASN A 210 21.77 -0.38 -4.75
N TYR A 211 20.65 -0.63 -4.08
CA TYR A 211 20.41 -1.86 -3.32
C TYR A 211 20.40 -3.09 -4.23
N MET A 212 19.70 -3.03 -5.33
CA MET A 212 19.62 -4.12 -6.30
C MET A 212 20.99 -4.43 -6.90
N LYS A 213 21.78 -3.41 -7.25
CA LYS A 213 23.15 -3.55 -7.74
C LYS A 213 24.10 -4.12 -6.67
N SER A 214 23.97 -3.71 -5.41
CA SER A 214 24.76 -4.25 -4.30
C SER A 214 24.47 -5.74 -4.07
N ARG A 215 23.20 -6.14 -4.05
CA ARG A 215 22.80 -7.55 -3.92
C ARG A 215 23.22 -8.40 -5.10
N GLN A 216 23.21 -7.84 -6.30
CA GLN A 216 23.67 -8.54 -7.52
C GLN A 216 25.18 -8.78 -7.47
N SER A 217 25.98 -7.84 -6.96
CA SER A 217 27.41 -7.99 -6.77
C SER A 217 27.76 -9.03 -5.70
N GLU A 218 26.98 -9.12 -4.62
CA GLU A 218 27.13 -10.16 -3.59
C GLU A 218 26.86 -11.57 -4.15
N MET A 219 25.78 -11.75 -4.90
CA MET A 219 25.45 -13.05 -5.52
C MET A 219 26.42 -13.47 -6.62
N THR A 220 27.13 -12.52 -7.25
CA THR A 220 28.12 -12.82 -8.30
C THR A 220 29.48 -13.20 -7.66
N ASN A 221 29.78 -12.71 -6.47
CA ASN A 221 31.00 -13.05 -5.73
C ASN A 221 30.91 -14.38 -4.94
N GLU A 222 29.71 -14.95 -4.77
CA GLU A 222 29.50 -16.25 -4.11
C GLU A 222 29.49 -17.44 -5.11
N ARG A 223 29.72 -17.20 -6.39
CA ARG A 223 29.94 -18.23 -7.44
C ARG A 223 31.40 -18.27 -7.89
#